data_4c85e1bcf1845f7ef773b974c15c944a
#
_entry.id   4c85e1bcf1845f7ef773b974c15c944a
#
_cell.length_a   1.000
_cell.length_b   1.000
_cell.length_c   1.000
_cell.angle_alpha   90.00
_cell.angle_beta   90.00
_cell.angle_gamma   90.00
#
_symmetry.space_group_name_H-M   'P 1'
#
loop_
_entity.id
_entity.type
_entity.pdbx_description
1 polymer ?
#
loop_
_entity_poly.entity_id
_entity_poly.type
_entity_poly.pdbx_seq_one_letter_code
_entity_poly.pdbx_strand_id
1 'polypeptide(L)'
;MKTLLLFLCPLLMSISGFSQSSYPVDKIPASLKINANSVIRDMETKVEMRDINQVVISVKKVITVWNKNGDTKAELALHYDKSTVIQRIKGQMLNAFGDLTYKFSLSDFNDESAVSNGSLYIDYRVKYYVPRVISYPYTIVYEYELRNKQNLILPDWYANPYADQSVESNKYVFISKPGDEVRIKESNYPGKAEELRDEKTKSYTWQLSNTPAMKKEPFAPDPDDYKTSVKIAAKQFSYYGYKGSYQNWEELGKWVYDDLIKSRQQLPEAAIQEVKALVDGITDDREKAKKIYEYVQKKTRYISVQIGIGGFQPMPASEVQQMAYGDCKALVNYTQTLLKSVGINSLYCVVNAGSTKKDIDLNFAGMDQGNHIILALPLKTDTVWLECTSSESPFGFLGDFTEDRTVFACTPDGGKILRTPKLTTDMNQQLRNANLYIDSLGNVTGNLKTIYKGAQYDNENNLIGQPMSEQLKLLKGSYDIDNISFSDFKLSQEKSSAPSTTASFKFDIPNYAARNNQLFYLELNLFNKSSIVPEVKNRTLKVYVNRGYTDEDELTYLLPKDFKLEALPKNKQINTIFGSYSSTIQLEGRTLIYKRKMSLKDGTYPAEQYREFSTFINDISAADHSRVVYKL
;
A
#
# COMPACT_ATOMS: atom_id res chain seq x y z
N MET A 1 33.75 -53.40 68.83
CA MET A 1 32.40 -53.00 68.37
C MET A 1 32.46 -51.60 67.88
N LYS A 2 32.46 -51.42 66.54
CA LYS A 2 32.44 -50.08 65.90
C LYS A 2 31.04 -49.83 65.38
N THR A 3 30.40 -48.82 65.97
CA THR A 3 29.05 -48.40 65.60
C THR A 3 29.13 -47.46 64.39
N LEU A 4 28.50 -47.87 63.27
CA LEU A 4 28.41 -47.16 62.02
C LEU A 4 27.15 -46.27 62.08
N LEU A 5 27.31 -44.91 62.15
CA LEU A 5 26.22 -43.95 62.02
C LEU A 5 25.97 -43.70 60.51
N LEU A 6 24.80 -44.09 60.00
CA LEU A 6 24.30 -43.71 58.71
C LEU A 6 23.67 -42.30 58.79
N PHE A 7 24.27 -41.34 58.09
CA PHE A 7 23.67 -40.05 57.85
C PHE A 7 22.72 -40.16 56.62
N LEU A 8 21.42 -40.08 56.89
CA LEU A 8 20.39 -39.94 55.86
C LEU A 8 20.31 -38.47 55.48
N CYS A 9 20.82 -38.12 54.29
CA CYS A 9 20.67 -36.78 53.71
C CYS A 9 19.32 -36.70 52.96
N PRO A 10 18.37 -35.83 53.34
CA PRO A 10 17.14 -35.65 52.59
C PRO A 10 17.44 -34.87 51.32
N LEU A 11 17.32 -35.52 50.16
CA LEU A 11 17.35 -34.91 48.84
C LEU A 11 16.08 -34.04 48.69
N LEU A 12 16.16 -32.73 48.99
CA LEU A 12 15.15 -31.75 48.64
C LEU A 12 15.13 -31.59 47.11
N MET A 13 14.29 -32.35 46.44
CA MET A 13 13.88 -32.06 45.08
C MET A 13 13.09 -30.74 45.09
N SER A 14 13.76 -29.65 44.74
CA SER A 14 13.07 -28.40 44.35
C SER A 14 12.30 -28.66 43.06
N ILE A 15 11.02 -28.98 43.22
CA ILE A 15 10.05 -28.94 42.12
C ILE A 15 9.89 -27.43 41.79
N SER A 16 10.65 -26.94 40.83
CA SER A 16 10.36 -25.70 40.16
C SER A 16 9.02 -25.86 39.43
N GLY A 17 7.94 -25.61 40.17
CA GLY A 17 6.61 -25.47 39.59
C GLY A 17 6.67 -24.34 38.59
N PHE A 18 6.67 -24.68 37.30
CA PHE A 18 6.32 -23.70 36.26
C PHE A 18 4.92 -23.21 36.60
N SER A 19 4.84 -21.98 37.16
CA SER A 19 3.58 -21.27 37.25
C SER A 19 3.07 -21.13 35.83
N GLN A 20 2.05 -21.92 35.48
CA GLN A 20 1.34 -21.81 34.22
C GLN A 20 0.61 -20.47 34.31
N SER A 21 1.14 -19.43 33.64
CA SER A 21 0.52 -18.12 33.62
C SER A 21 -0.87 -18.27 32.99
N SER A 22 -1.89 -18.23 33.82
CA SER A 22 -3.29 -18.24 33.43
C SER A 22 -3.64 -16.82 32.97
N TYR A 23 -4.30 -16.72 31.79
CA TYR A 23 -4.80 -15.45 31.24
C TYR A 23 -6.34 -15.41 31.23
N PRO A 24 -7.02 -15.45 32.39
CA PRO A 24 -8.47 -15.40 32.43
C PRO A 24 -8.97 -14.06 31.91
N VAL A 25 -10.07 -14.09 31.17
CA VAL A 25 -10.60 -12.93 30.44
C VAL A 25 -11.22 -11.87 31.35
N ASP A 26 -11.70 -12.27 32.52
CA ASP A 26 -12.25 -11.38 33.55
C ASP A 26 -11.21 -10.38 34.09
N LYS A 27 -9.93 -10.72 34.04
CA LYS A 27 -8.82 -9.86 34.47
C LYS A 27 -8.48 -8.73 33.49
N ILE A 28 -9.05 -8.74 32.28
CA ILE A 28 -8.82 -7.66 31.32
C ILE A 28 -9.54 -6.39 31.78
N PRO A 29 -8.84 -5.24 31.91
CA PRO A 29 -9.45 -3.97 32.24
C PRO A 29 -10.62 -3.62 31.31
N ALA A 30 -11.72 -3.08 31.87
CA ALA A 30 -12.92 -2.76 31.09
C ALA A 30 -12.62 -1.77 29.94
N SER A 31 -11.70 -0.82 30.17
CA SER A 31 -11.26 0.15 29.15
C SER A 31 -10.66 -0.49 27.90
N LEU A 32 -10.02 -1.65 28.04
CA LEU A 32 -9.40 -2.39 26.93
C LEU A 32 -10.39 -3.25 26.13
N LYS A 33 -11.65 -3.35 26.59
CA LYS A 33 -12.71 -4.07 25.88
C LYS A 33 -13.48 -3.17 24.91
N ILE A 34 -13.39 -1.84 25.10
CA ILE A 34 -14.13 -0.86 24.31
C ILE A 34 -13.54 -0.78 22.90
N ASN A 35 -14.38 -0.91 21.86
CA ASN A 35 -14.01 -0.88 20.43
C ASN A 35 -12.97 -1.94 20.01
N ALA A 36 -12.63 -2.90 20.87
CA ALA A 36 -11.64 -3.92 20.59
C ALA A 36 -12.29 -5.21 20.10
N ASN A 37 -11.79 -5.77 18.98
CA ASN A 37 -12.08 -7.13 18.55
C ASN A 37 -11.12 -8.14 19.16
N SER A 38 -9.94 -7.66 19.61
CA SER A 38 -8.93 -8.45 20.30
C SER A 38 -8.10 -7.58 21.25
N VAL A 39 -7.38 -8.21 22.18
CA VAL A 39 -6.49 -7.57 23.14
C VAL A 39 -5.14 -8.26 23.12
N ILE A 40 -4.05 -7.51 22.93
CA ILE A 40 -2.70 -7.98 23.27
C ILE A 40 -2.57 -7.96 24.78
N ARG A 41 -2.55 -9.15 25.41
CA ARG A 41 -2.43 -9.32 26.87
C ARG A 41 -0.99 -9.11 27.33
N ASP A 42 -0.07 -9.73 26.59
CA ASP A 42 1.36 -9.68 26.87
C ASP A 42 2.10 -9.97 25.57
N MET A 43 2.89 -9.02 25.13
CA MET A 43 3.76 -9.19 23.98
C MET A 43 5.16 -8.71 24.34
N GLU A 44 6.15 -9.56 24.14
CA GLU A 44 7.55 -9.20 24.25
C GLU A 44 8.28 -9.64 22.98
N THR A 45 8.90 -8.67 22.32
CA THR A 45 9.82 -8.92 21.21
C THR A 45 11.23 -8.55 21.68
N LYS A 46 12.11 -9.55 21.74
CA LYS A 46 13.52 -9.39 22.07
C LYS A 46 14.38 -9.62 20.84
N VAL A 47 15.13 -8.61 20.43
CA VAL A 47 16.07 -8.65 19.30
C VAL A 47 17.49 -8.57 19.87
N GLU A 48 18.26 -9.63 19.70
CA GLU A 48 19.65 -9.72 20.17
C GLU A 48 20.60 -9.78 18.98
N MET A 49 21.25 -8.65 18.67
CA MET A 49 22.27 -8.53 17.65
C MET A 49 23.61 -9.00 18.24
N ARG A 50 23.91 -10.29 18.09
CA ARG A 50 25.17 -10.90 18.58
C ARG A 50 26.35 -10.58 17.70
N ASP A 51 26.08 -10.44 16.39
CA ASP A 51 27.06 -10.01 15.38
C ASP A 51 26.33 -9.50 14.14
N ILE A 52 27.04 -8.92 13.17
CA ILE A 52 26.49 -8.42 11.90
C ILE A 52 25.79 -9.50 11.07
N ASN A 53 26.12 -10.78 11.29
CA ASN A 53 25.51 -11.94 10.62
C ASN A 53 24.81 -12.90 11.60
N GLN A 54 24.53 -12.44 12.80
CA GLN A 54 23.89 -13.26 13.83
C GLN A 54 22.95 -12.42 14.69
N VAL A 55 21.68 -12.39 14.30
CA VAL A 55 20.60 -11.76 15.06
C VAL A 55 19.61 -12.82 15.50
N VAL A 56 19.28 -12.84 16.78
CA VAL A 56 18.28 -13.73 17.38
C VAL A 56 17.06 -12.89 17.75
N ILE A 57 15.89 -13.31 17.28
CA ILE A 57 14.61 -12.66 17.57
C ILE A 57 13.75 -13.64 18.35
N SER A 58 13.46 -13.33 19.60
CA SER A 58 12.59 -14.12 20.46
C SER A 58 11.30 -13.36 20.71
N VAL A 59 10.17 -14.00 20.46
CA VAL A 59 8.85 -13.36 20.62
C VAL A 59 7.97 -14.24 21.50
N LYS A 60 7.36 -13.59 22.50
CA LYS A 60 6.18 -14.08 23.23
C LYS A 60 5.00 -13.20 22.84
N LYS A 61 3.89 -13.80 22.42
CA LYS A 61 2.69 -13.08 21.97
C LYS A 61 1.46 -13.74 22.58
N VAL A 62 0.72 -13.01 23.42
CA VAL A 62 -0.51 -13.47 24.07
C VAL A 62 -1.65 -12.56 23.62
N ILE A 63 -2.64 -13.13 22.94
CA ILE A 63 -3.79 -12.40 22.41
C ILE A 63 -5.08 -13.04 22.90
N THR A 64 -5.97 -12.23 23.48
CA THR A 64 -7.37 -12.60 23.70
C THR A 64 -8.23 -12.07 22.55
N VAL A 65 -9.05 -12.92 21.97
CA VAL A 65 -9.97 -12.60 20.87
C VAL A 65 -11.40 -12.62 21.38
N TRP A 66 -12.13 -11.51 21.14
CA TRP A 66 -13.49 -11.33 21.63
C TRP A 66 -14.56 -11.91 20.71
N ASN A 67 -14.33 -11.87 19.41
CA ASN A 67 -15.30 -12.22 18.39
C ASN A 67 -14.60 -12.53 17.05
N LYS A 68 -15.34 -13.02 16.07
CA LYS A 68 -14.86 -13.43 14.74
C LYS A 68 -14.05 -12.34 14.01
N ASN A 69 -14.37 -11.05 14.21
CA ASN A 69 -13.62 -9.96 13.56
C ASN A 69 -12.17 -9.83 14.08
N GLY A 70 -11.89 -10.41 15.26
CA GLY A 70 -10.56 -10.45 15.84
C GLY A 70 -9.70 -11.65 15.42
N ASP A 71 -10.25 -12.67 14.76
CA ASP A 71 -9.55 -13.94 14.47
C ASP A 71 -8.26 -13.73 13.68
N THR A 72 -8.27 -12.85 12.68
CA THR A 72 -7.08 -12.55 11.87
C THR A 72 -5.91 -11.98 12.67
N LYS A 73 -6.15 -11.42 13.88
CA LYS A 73 -5.10 -10.91 14.77
C LYS A 73 -4.43 -12.05 15.56
N ALA A 74 -5.13 -13.18 15.68
CA ALA A 74 -4.64 -14.39 16.35
C ALA A 74 -3.87 -15.33 15.41
N GLU A 75 -3.96 -15.13 14.11
CA GLU A 75 -3.15 -15.87 13.14
C GLU A 75 -1.66 -15.52 13.29
N LEU A 76 -0.80 -16.48 13.00
CA LEU A 76 0.64 -16.26 12.95
C LEU A 76 1.20 -16.71 11.61
N ALA A 77 1.85 -15.81 10.90
CA ALA A 77 2.60 -16.09 9.69
C ALA A 77 4.08 -15.71 9.91
N LEU A 78 4.98 -16.64 9.72
CA LEU A 78 6.42 -16.43 9.84
C LEU A 78 7.08 -16.68 8.50
N HIS A 79 7.62 -15.61 7.91
CA HIS A 79 8.38 -15.69 6.68
C HIS A 79 9.82 -16.13 6.98
N TYR A 80 10.36 -17.00 6.13
CA TYR A 80 11.71 -17.50 6.27
C TYR A 80 12.33 -17.79 4.90
N ASP A 81 13.67 -17.82 4.87
CA ASP A 81 14.47 -18.09 3.68
C ASP A 81 15.84 -18.68 4.10
N LYS A 82 16.84 -18.61 3.20
CA LYS A 82 18.21 -19.06 3.51
C LYS A 82 18.91 -18.18 4.56
N SER A 83 18.48 -16.92 4.71
CA SER A 83 19.01 -15.95 5.68
C SER A 83 18.26 -16.02 7.02
N THR A 84 16.98 -16.28 7.01
CA THR A 84 16.10 -16.30 8.18
C THR A 84 15.63 -17.72 8.47
N VAL A 85 15.95 -18.26 9.64
CA VAL A 85 15.61 -19.63 10.05
C VAL A 85 14.69 -19.60 11.28
N ILE A 86 13.59 -20.34 11.20
CA ILE A 86 12.69 -20.58 12.35
C ILE A 86 13.32 -21.66 13.22
N GLN A 87 13.78 -21.30 14.44
CA GLN A 87 14.44 -22.23 15.35
C GLN A 87 13.44 -23.06 16.14
N ARG A 88 12.41 -22.44 16.64
CA ARG A 88 11.36 -23.09 17.41
C ARG A 88 10.07 -22.29 17.36
N ILE A 89 8.97 -23.00 17.47
CA ILE A 89 7.63 -22.45 17.74
C ILE A 89 6.95 -23.38 18.72
N LYS A 90 6.29 -22.83 19.71
CA LYS A 90 5.32 -23.53 20.55
C LYS A 90 4.16 -22.60 20.83
N GLY A 91 2.99 -23.14 21.01
CA GLY A 91 1.82 -22.36 21.32
C GLY A 91 0.75 -23.15 22.04
N GLN A 92 -0.21 -22.41 22.57
CA GLN A 92 -1.36 -22.97 23.27
C GLN A 92 -2.57 -22.08 23.12
N MET A 93 -3.75 -22.69 23.15
CA MET A 93 -5.03 -22.01 23.23
C MET A 93 -5.63 -22.21 24.61
N LEU A 94 -6.24 -21.16 25.14
CA LEU A 94 -6.89 -21.14 26.43
C LEU A 94 -8.35 -20.70 26.26
N ASN A 95 -9.24 -21.24 27.09
CA ASN A 95 -10.64 -20.78 27.17
C ASN A 95 -10.77 -19.44 27.92
N ALA A 96 -12.00 -18.96 28.11
CA ALA A 96 -12.29 -17.70 28.81
C ALA A 96 -11.79 -17.69 30.27
N PHE A 97 -11.67 -18.87 30.90
CA PHE A 97 -11.20 -19.00 32.30
C PHE A 97 -9.68 -19.08 32.40
N GLY A 98 -8.98 -19.18 31.26
CA GLY A 98 -7.54 -19.37 31.21
C GLY A 98 -7.10 -20.84 31.25
N ASP A 99 -8.04 -21.78 31.12
CA ASP A 99 -7.72 -23.21 31.07
C ASP A 99 -7.22 -23.59 29.68
N LEU A 100 -6.23 -24.50 29.67
CA LEU A 100 -5.65 -25.00 28.44
C LEU A 100 -6.67 -25.85 27.65
N THR A 101 -6.91 -25.49 26.40
CA THR A 101 -7.78 -26.25 25.48
C THR A 101 -7.01 -26.99 24.41
N TYR A 102 -5.90 -26.44 23.93
CA TYR A 102 -5.10 -27.03 22.87
C TYR A 102 -3.63 -26.58 22.94
N LYS A 103 -2.69 -27.47 22.58
CA LYS A 103 -1.26 -27.17 22.39
C LYS A 103 -0.86 -27.44 20.96
N PHE A 104 0.01 -26.64 20.44
CA PHE A 104 0.55 -26.79 19.08
C PHE A 104 2.04 -26.41 19.03
N SER A 105 2.70 -26.87 18.00
CA SER A 105 4.14 -26.71 17.78
C SER A 105 4.43 -26.42 16.30
N LEU A 106 5.69 -26.37 15.92
CA LEU A 106 6.12 -26.11 14.54
C LEU A 106 5.50 -27.09 13.52
N SER A 107 5.23 -28.34 13.91
CA SER A 107 4.62 -29.37 13.04
C SER A 107 3.16 -29.08 12.68
N ASP A 108 2.48 -28.21 13.44
CA ASP A 108 1.07 -27.86 13.21
C ASP A 108 0.91 -26.67 12.26
N PHE A 109 2.03 -26.06 11.82
CA PHE A 109 2.03 -24.96 10.88
C PHE A 109 2.01 -25.45 9.43
N ASN A 110 1.16 -24.85 8.61
CA ASN A 110 1.25 -25.01 7.16
C ASN A 110 2.52 -24.32 6.65
N ASP A 111 3.10 -24.89 5.59
CA ASP A 111 4.35 -24.40 5.00
C ASP A 111 4.17 -24.26 3.50
N GLU A 112 4.16 -23.03 3.02
CA GLU A 112 3.91 -22.70 1.62
C GLU A 112 4.99 -21.76 1.07
N SER A 113 5.10 -21.71 -0.25
CA SER A 113 5.87 -20.67 -0.93
C SER A 113 5.14 -19.34 -0.75
N ALA A 114 5.84 -18.29 -0.30
CA ALA A 114 5.26 -16.96 -0.10
C ALA A 114 5.09 -16.20 -1.43
N VAL A 115 4.65 -16.89 -2.49
CA VAL A 115 4.43 -16.29 -3.81
C VAL A 115 3.25 -15.33 -3.73
N SER A 116 3.51 -14.04 -3.94
CA SER A 116 2.45 -13.08 -4.24
C SER A 116 2.12 -13.10 -5.73
N ASN A 117 0.88 -12.75 -6.09
CA ASN A 117 0.46 -12.63 -7.48
C ASN A 117 1.44 -11.74 -8.26
N GLY A 118 2.10 -12.30 -9.29
CA GLY A 118 3.09 -11.61 -10.14
C GLY A 118 4.56 -11.96 -9.87
N SER A 119 4.91 -12.72 -8.82
CA SER A 119 6.28 -13.22 -8.59
C SER A 119 6.43 -14.64 -9.09
N LEU A 120 7.27 -14.88 -10.12
CA LEU A 120 7.56 -16.22 -10.64
C LEU A 120 8.73 -16.89 -9.89
N TYR A 121 9.66 -16.12 -9.35
CA TYR A 121 10.86 -16.61 -8.70
C TYR A 121 11.05 -15.94 -7.34
N ILE A 122 10.73 -16.67 -6.28
CA ILE A 122 10.90 -16.22 -4.88
C ILE A 122 11.41 -17.40 -4.05
N ASP A 123 12.39 -17.17 -3.18
CA ASP A 123 12.90 -18.17 -2.23
C ASP A 123 12.31 -17.99 -0.82
N TYR A 124 11.44 -17.00 -0.63
CA TYR A 124 10.70 -16.83 0.61
C TYR A 124 9.62 -17.90 0.77
N ARG A 125 9.57 -18.47 1.95
CA ARG A 125 8.52 -19.37 2.39
C ARG A 125 7.79 -18.77 3.58
N VAL A 126 6.58 -19.19 3.81
CA VAL A 126 5.78 -18.81 4.97
C VAL A 126 5.29 -20.04 5.72
N LYS A 127 5.56 -20.06 7.01
CA LYS A 127 4.87 -20.98 7.92
C LYS A 127 3.75 -20.21 8.59
N TYR A 128 2.52 -20.70 8.44
CA TYR A 128 1.36 -20.05 9.04
C TYR A 128 0.48 -21.00 9.81
N TYR A 129 -0.14 -20.45 10.85
CA TYR A 129 -1.09 -21.14 11.70
C TYR A 129 -2.36 -20.33 11.84
N VAL A 130 -3.50 -20.94 11.53
CA VAL A 130 -4.84 -20.38 11.71
C VAL A 130 -5.50 -21.13 12.87
N PRO A 131 -5.83 -20.45 13.97
CA PRO A 131 -6.44 -21.10 15.13
C PRO A 131 -7.79 -21.77 14.79
N ARG A 132 -7.99 -22.98 15.27
CA ARG A 132 -9.30 -23.64 15.19
C ARG A 132 -10.18 -23.16 16.35
N VAL A 133 -11.02 -22.17 16.08
CA VAL A 133 -11.87 -21.52 17.08
C VAL A 133 -13.11 -22.37 17.39
N ILE A 134 -13.36 -22.65 18.68
CA ILE A 134 -14.53 -23.37 19.16
C ILE A 134 -15.56 -22.40 19.76
N SER A 135 -15.08 -21.43 20.54
CA SER A 135 -15.94 -20.45 21.23
C SER A 135 -15.19 -19.15 21.50
N TYR A 136 -15.93 -18.09 21.73
CA TYR A 136 -15.40 -16.77 22.14
C TYR A 136 -15.82 -16.44 23.56
N PRO A 137 -15.01 -15.66 24.32
CA PRO A 137 -13.64 -15.28 23.97
C PRO A 137 -12.65 -16.45 24.18
N TYR A 138 -11.55 -16.44 23.43
CA TYR A 138 -10.42 -17.34 23.64
C TYR A 138 -9.11 -16.56 23.72
N THR A 139 -8.08 -17.17 24.31
CA THR A 139 -6.72 -16.62 24.34
C THR A 139 -5.77 -17.56 23.63
N ILE A 140 -4.90 -16.99 22.80
CA ILE A 140 -3.82 -17.73 22.15
C ILE A 140 -2.47 -17.21 22.62
N VAL A 141 -1.55 -18.13 22.88
CA VAL A 141 -0.18 -17.84 23.28
C VAL A 141 0.76 -18.42 22.23
N TYR A 142 1.66 -17.60 21.72
CA TYR A 142 2.78 -18.01 20.87
C TYR A 142 4.10 -17.69 21.56
N GLU A 143 5.05 -18.61 21.46
CA GLU A 143 6.46 -18.37 21.75
C GLU A 143 7.27 -18.92 20.58
N TYR A 144 8.07 -18.05 19.94
CA TYR A 144 8.91 -18.48 18.83
C TYR A 144 10.26 -17.75 18.83
N GLU A 145 11.22 -18.37 18.13
CA GLU A 145 12.55 -17.81 17.95
C GLU A 145 12.97 -17.93 16.49
N LEU A 146 13.44 -16.81 15.95
CA LEU A 146 14.02 -16.71 14.62
C LEU A 146 15.52 -16.41 14.75
N ARG A 147 16.30 -16.91 13.80
CA ARG A 147 17.70 -16.55 13.66
C ARG A 147 17.94 -15.97 12.28
N ASN A 148 18.41 -14.73 12.22
CA ASN A 148 18.79 -14.06 11.01
C ASN A 148 20.32 -14.06 10.83
N LYS A 149 20.76 -14.37 9.61
CA LYS A 149 22.17 -14.29 9.19
C LYS A 149 22.51 -12.92 8.60
N GLN A 150 21.77 -11.89 9.02
CA GLN A 150 21.91 -10.50 8.55
C GLN A 150 21.41 -9.53 9.63
N ASN A 151 21.89 -8.27 9.58
CA ASN A 151 21.42 -7.18 10.43
C ASN A 151 21.18 -5.88 9.65
N LEU A 152 21.16 -5.93 8.31
CA LEU A 152 20.82 -4.77 7.47
C LEU A 152 19.39 -4.28 7.73
N ILE A 153 18.48 -5.25 7.92
CA ILE A 153 17.08 -5.00 8.28
C ILE A 153 16.81 -5.66 9.61
N LEU A 154 16.54 -4.85 10.62
CA LEU A 154 16.11 -5.27 11.95
C LEU A 154 14.59 -5.11 12.08
N PRO A 155 13.92 -5.91 12.92
CA PRO A 155 12.46 -5.79 13.08
C PRO A 155 12.06 -4.45 13.67
N ASP A 156 11.13 -3.76 13.02
CA ASP A 156 10.45 -2.62 13.58
C ASP A 156 9.48 -3.05 14.70
N TRP A 157 9.33 -2.20 15.70
CA TRP A 157 8.32 -2.38 16.72
C TRP A 157 7.15 -1.40 16.51
N TYR A 158 5.96 -1.96 16.46
CA TYR A 158 4.70 -1.21 16.50
C TYR A 158 3.98 -1.55 17.79
N ALA A 159 3.88 -0.59 18.69
CA ALA A 159 3.33 -0.81 20.03
C ALA A 159 1.85 -1.18 20.00
N ASN A 160 1.06 -0.57 19.08
CA ASN A 160 -0.32 -0.90 18.79
C ASN A 160 -0.50 -1.14 17.28
N PRO A 161 -0.31 -2.38 16.77
CA PRO A 161 -0.26 -2.65 15.33
C PRO A 161 -1.62 -2.50 14.62
N TYR A 162 -2.75 -2.69 15.33
CA TYR A 162 -4.08 -2.63 14.72
C TYR A 162 -5.02 -1.69 15.49
N ALA A 163 -5.82 -0.90 14.77
CA ALA A 163 -6.73 0.05 15.38
C ALA A 163 -7.77 -0.64 16.29
N ASP A 164 -8.36 -1.75 15.84
CA ASP A 164 -9.39 -2.53 16.56
C ASP A 164 -8.82 -3.55 17.57
N GLN A 165 -7.57 -3.34 17.99
CA GLN A 165 -6.88 -4.17 18.98
C GLN A 165 -6.34 -3.30 20.10
N SER A 166 -6.73 -3.55 21.33
CA SER A 166 -6.16 -2.89 22.52
C SER A 166 -4.90 -3.59 23.00
N VAL A 167 -4.13 -2.91 23.85
CA VAL A 167 -2.86 -3.42 24.38
C VAL A 167 -2.84 -3.30 25.90
N GLU A 168 -2.76 -4.45 26.58
CA GLU A 168 -2.51 -4.51 28.02
C GLU A 168 -1.02 -4.29 28.31
N SER A 169 -0.13 -5.00 27.60
CA SER A 169 1.32 -4.81 27.64
C SER A 169 1.97 -5.23 26.32
N ASN A 170 2.81 -4.36 25.77
CA ASN A 170 3.67 -4.68 24.62
C ASN A 170 5.05 -4.09 24.85
N LYS A 171 6.08 -4.93 24.83
CA LYS A 171 7.46 -4.61 25.17
C LYS A 171 8.40 -4.97 24.01
N TYR A 172 9.34 -4.08 23.74
CA TYR A 172 10.41 -4.31 22.77
C TYR A 172 11.77 -4.14 23.45
N VAL A 173 12.64 -5.11 23.29
CA VAL A 173 13.98 -5.13 23.85
C VAL A 173 15.00 -5.34 22.75
N PHE A 174 15.88 -4.38 22.55
CA PHE A 174 17.02 -4.51 21.62
C PHE A 174 18.30 -4.64 22.42
N ILE A 175 19.12 -5.62 22.06
CA ILE A 175 20.40 -5.91 22.72
C ILE A 175 21.50 -6.00 21.68
N SER A 176 22.65 -5.36 21.95
CA SER A 176 23.86 -5.40 21.14
C SER A 176 25.11 -5.42 22.02
N LYS A 177 26.29 -5.54 21.41
CA LYS A 177 27.58 -5.35 22.10
C LYS A 177 27.74 -3.85 22.46
N PRO A 178 28.47 -3.51 23.53
CA PRO A 178 28.63 -2.12 23.95
C PRO A 178 29.28 -1.20 22.90
N GLY A 179 30.08 -1.77 22.00
CA GLY A 179 30.77 -1.04 20.93
C GLY A 179 29.97 -0.95 19.61
N ASP A 180 28.81 -1.60 19.51
CA ASP A 180 28.01 -1.53 18.30
C ASP A 180 27.33 -0.16 18.20
N GLU A 181 27.48 0.49 17.05
CA GLU A 181 26.79 1.74 16.75
C GLU A 181 25.45 1.43 16.04
N VAL A 182 24.37 1.90 16.64
CA VAL A 182 23.03 1.79 16.08
C VAL A 182 22.34 3.14 16.06
N ARG A 183 21.48 3.36 15.07
CA ARG A 183 20.57 4.50 15.01
C ARG A 183 19.19 4.02 15.43
N ILE A 184 18.54 4.81 16.27
CA ILE A 184 17.21 4.52 16.81
C ILE A 184 16.29 5.67 16.44
N LYS A 185 15.13 5.36 15.89
CA LYS A 185 14.05 6.32 15.68
C LYS A 185 12.83 5.90 16.47
N GLU A 186 12.43 6.74 17.38
CA GLU A 186 11.18 6.66 18.14
C GLU A 186 10.14 7.55 17.45
N SER A 187 8.98 7.02 17.11
CA SER A 187 7.86 7.78 16.57
C SER A 187 6.67 7.67 17.51
N ASN A 188 6.12 8.82 17.94
CA ASN A 188 4.95 8.91 18.83
C ASN A 188 5.07 8.07 20.11
N TYR A 189 6.28 7.80 20.59
CA TYR A 189 6.51 7.10 21.83
C TYR A 189 6.41 8.09 23.01
N PRO A 190 5.56 7.82 24.02
CA PRO A 190 5.28 8.79 25.09
C PRO A 190 6.37 8.90 26.15
N GLY A 191 7.39 8.05 26.09
CA GLY A 191 8.49 7.99 27.07
C GLY A 191 9.87 8.13 26.44
N LYS A 192 10.84 7.52 27.10
CA LYS A 192 12.20 7.30 26.61
C LYS A 192 12.54 5.83 26.77
N ALA A 193 13.41 5.30 25.93
CA ALA A 193 13.96 3.97 26.11
C ALA A 193 14.66 3.86 27.48
N GLU A 194 14.46 2.76 28.17
CA GLU A 194 15.31 2.38 29.30
C GLU A 194 16.61 1.81 28.72
N GLU A 195 17.72 2.45 29.01
CA GLU A 195 19.05 2.00 28.57
C GLU A 195 19.79 1.34 29.73
N LEU A 196 20.22 0.09 29.51
CA LEU A 196 21.10 -0.61 30.44
C LEU A 196 22.39 -1.00 29.70
N ARG A 197 23.51 -0.88 30.39
CA ARG A 197 24.84 -1.20 29.84
C ARG A 197 25.69 -1.89 30.88
N ASP A 198 26.28 -2.99 30.47
CA ASP A 198 27.35 -3.67 31.23
C ASP A 198 28.59 -3.87 30.36
N GLU A 199 29.55 -4.68 30.83
CA GLU A 199 30.79 -4.97 30.10
C GLU A 199 30.57 -5.74 28.80
N LYS A 200 29.51 -6.51 28.67
CA LYS A 200 29.24 -7.43 27.55
C LYS A 200 28.11 -6.99 26.65
N THR A 201 27.13 -6.26 27.20
CA THR A 201 25.90 -5.92 26.52
C THR A 201 25.49 -4.46 26.74
N LYS A 202 24.78 -3.93 25.75
CA LYS A 202 24.02 -2.69 25.79
C LYS A 202 22.61 -3.01 25.35
N SER A 203 21.61 -2.64 26.14
CA SER A 203 20.21 -2.90 25.82
C SER A 203 19.36 -1.64 25.89
N TYR A 204 18.32 -1.61 25.05
CA TYR A 204 17.28 -0.60 25.04
C TYR A 204 15.93 -1.28 25.20
N THR A 205 15.08 -0.75 26.06
CA THR A 205 13.75 -1.29 26.31
C THR A 205 12.69 -0.21 26.13
N TRP A 206 11.67 -0.53 25.35
CA TRP A 206 10.45 0.26 25.17
C TRP A 206 9.25 -0.57 25.61
N GLN A 207 8.29 0.07 26.26
CA GLN A 207 7.06 -0.60 26.67
C GLN A 207 5.87 0.34 26.54
N LEU A 208 4.77 -0.17 26.00
CA LEU A 208 3.47 0.48 25.98
C LEU A 208 2.48 -0.40 26.73
N SER A 209 1.70 0.21 27.63
CA SER A 209 0.73 -0.50 28.45
C SER A 209 -0.63 0.21 28.49
N ASN A 210 -1.69 -0.56 28.77
CA ASN A 210 -3.05 -0.05 28.97
C ASN A 210 -3.55 0.90 27.88
N THR A 211 -3.28 0.55 26.60
CA THR A 211 -3.66 1.36 25.44
C THR A 211 -4.98 0.84 24.87
N PRO A 212 -6.06 1.63 24.91
CA PRO A 212 -7.35 1.27 24.32
C PRO A 212 -7.26 1.08 22.81
N ALA A 213 -8.18 0.28 22.26
CA ALA A 213 -8.37 0.19 20.83
C ALA A 213 -8.88 1.53 20.27
N MET A 214 -8.41 1.87 19.07
CA MET A 214 -8.81 3.08 18.37
C MET A 214 -10.02 2.78 17.47
N LYS A 215 -10.93 3.74 17.34
CA LYS A 215 -11.96 3.68 16.30
C LYS A 215 -11.30 3.88 14.93
N LYS A 216 -11.73 3.12 13.92
CA LYS A 216 -11.38 3.46 12.54
C LYS A 216 -12.01 4.79 12.18
N GLU A 217 -11.20 5.72 11.75
CA GLU A 217 -11.63 7.03 11.29
C GLU A 217 -11.44 7.10 9.78
N PRO A 218 -12.51 7.34 8.98
CA PRO A 218 -12.38 7.53 7.53
C PRO A 218 -11.43 8.69 7.22
N PHE A 219 -10.72 8.62 6.11
CA PHE A 219 -9.73 9.64 5.72
C PHE A 219 -8.65 9.87 6.79
N ALA A 220 -8.27 8.85 7.56
CA ALA A 220 -7.12 8.93 8.43
C ALA A 220 -5.82 8.99 7.61
N PRO A 221 -4.76 9.66 8.11
CA PRO A 221 -3.44 9.63 7.48
C PRO A 221 -2.82 8.23 7.55
N ASP A 222 -1.63 8.07 6.96
CA ASP A 222 -0.89 6.81 7.05
C ASP A 222 -0.68 6.43 8.53
N PRO A 223 -0.85 5.16 8.89
CA PRO A 223 -0.62 4.70 10.27
C PRO A 223 0.75 5.06 10.84
N ASP A 224 1.79 5.16 10.03
CA ASP A 224 3.13 5.54 10.49
C ASP A 224 3.19 6.98 11.02
N ASP A 225 2.23 7.85 10.64
CA ASP A 225 2.16 9.24 11.10
C ASP A 225 1.65 9.37 12.55
N TYR A 226 0.89 8.39 13.06
CA TYR A 226 0.25 8.50 14.38
C TYR A 226 0.47 7.30 15.32
N LYS A 227 0.91 6.16 14.82
CA LYS A 227 1.18 4.99 15.67
C LYS A 227 2.52 5.11 16.38
N THR A 228 2.55 4.56 17.59
CA THR A 228 3.81 4.42 18.33
C THR A 228 4.67 3.32 17.71
N SER A 229 5.87 3.68 17.30
CA SER A 229 6.82 2.74 16.71
C SER A 229 8.28 3.05 17.06
N VAL A 230 9.13 2.03 16.95
CA VAL A 230 10.58 2.13 17.07
C VAL A 230 11.23 1.43 15.89
N LYS A 231 12.13 2.13 15.22
CA LYS A 231 12.98 1.60 14.15
C LYS A 231 14.44 1.62 14.59
N ILE A 232 15.19 0.58 14.25
CA ILE A 232 16.60 0.43 14.58
C ILE A 232 17.37 0.04 13.32
N ALA A 233 18.47 0.74 13.07
CA ALA A 233 19.40 0.43 11.98
C ALA A 233 20.83 0.38 12.50
N ALA A 234 21.52 -0.72 12.24
CA ALA A 234 22.93 -0.87 12.57
C ALA A 234 23.80 -0.05 11.61
N LYS A 235 24.89 0.54 12.11
CA LYS A 235 25.88 1.24 11.27
C LYS A 235 26.61 0.25 10.39
N GLN A 236 27.19 -0.79 10.99
CA GLN A 236 27.85 -1.89 10.27
C GLN A 236 26.87 -3.03 10.05
N PHE A 237 26.85 -3.55 8.84
CA PHE A 237 25.90 -4.60 8.51
C PHE A 237 26.48 -5.69 7.59
N SER A 238 25.76 -6.80 7.56
CA SER A 238 25.94 -7.87 6.58
C SER A 238 24.60 -8.29 6.03
N TYR A 239 24.52 -8.56 4.71
CA TYR A 239 23.34 -9.05 4.03
C TYR A 239 23.72 -9.97 2.89
N TYR A 240 23.38 -11.26 2.96
CA TYR A 240 23.75 -12.31 1.98
C TYR A 240 25.24 -12.31 1.59
N GLY A 241 26.15 -12.05 2.55
CA GLY A 241 27.57 -12.00 2.33
C GLY A 241 28.15 -10.64 1.94
N TYR A 242 27.31 -9.69 1.52
CA TYR A 242 27.71 -8.30 1.32
C TYR A 242 27.84 -7.61 2.68
N LYS A 243 28.90 -6.87 2.88
CA LYS A 243 29.15 -6.10 4.10
C LYS A 243 29.20 -4.63 3.75
N GLY A 244 28.79 -3.79 4.67
CA GLY A 244 28.81 -2.34 4.48
C GLY A 244 28.67 -1.58 5.78
N SER A 245 28.67 -0.28 5.64
CA SER A 245 28.47 0.66 6.74
C SER A 245 27.75 1.90 6.20
N TYR A 246 26.76 2.42 6.93
CA TYR A 246 26.13 3.70 6.62
C TYR A 246 25.51 4.34 7.86
N GLN A 247 25.47 5.67 7.87
CA GLN A 247 24.82 6.47 8.90
C GLN A 247 23.69 7.37 8.34
N ASN A 248 23.70 7.63 7.05
CA ASN A 248 22.81 8.54 6.36
C ASN A 248 22.47 8.04 4.95
N TRP A 249 21.59 8.75 4.25
CA TRP A 249 21.19 8.42 2.90
C TRP A 249 22.31 8.53 1.87
N GLU A 250 23.25 9.46 2.07
CA GLU A 250 24.41 9.65 1.17
C GLU A 250 25.29 8.39 1.16
N GLU A 251 25.70 7.93 2.36
CA GLU A 251 26.52 6.73 2.51
C GLU A 251 25.81 5.46 2.04
N LEU A 252 24.49 5.32 2.36
CA LEU A 252 23.70 4.18 1.92
C LEU A 252 23.63 4.11 0.39
N GLY A 253 23.36 5.25 -0.27
CA GLY A 253 23.27 5.29 -1.73
C GLY A 253 24.57 4.99 -2.44
N LYS A 254 25.71 5.42 -1.84
CA LYS A 254 27.02 5.06 -2.35
C LYS A 254 27.28 3.56 -2.26
N TRP A 255 26.97 2.94 -1.12
CA TRP A 255 27.11 1.50 -0.95
C TRP A 255 26.22 0.73 -1.93
N VAL A 256 24.95 1.11 -2.07
CA VAL A 256 24.01 0.46 -3.04
C VAL A 256 24.57 0.55 -4.46
N TYR A 257 25.07 1.72 -4.86
CA TYR A 257 25.64 1.90 -6.18
C TYR A 257 26.90 1.06 -6.39
N ASP A 258 27.88 1.16 -5.50
CA ASP A 258 29.21 0.52 -5.66
C ASP A 258 29.11 -1.01 -5.57
N ASP A 259 28.35 -1.55 -4.60
CA ASP A 259 28.29 -2.98 -4.28
C ASP A 259 27.16 -3.73 -5.00
N LEU A 260 26.02 -3.08 -5.29
CA LEU A 260 24.88 -3.77 -5.85
C LEU A 260 24.61 -3.43 -7.32
N ILE A 261 24.87 -2.20 -7.80
CA ILE A 261 24.48 -1.74 -9.13
C ILE A 261 25.64 -1.77 -10.13
N LYS A 262 26.75 -1.16 -9.78
CA LYS A 262 27.89 -0.87 -10.69
C LYS A 262 28.36 -2.08 -11.50
N SER A 263 28.53 -3.24 -10.86
CA SER A 263 28.96 -4.47 -11.50
C SER A 263 27.92 -5.10 -12.43
N ARG A 264 26.67 -4.62 -12.38
CA ARG A 264 25.52 -5.12 -13.16
C ARG A 264 25.25 -4.31 -14.43
N GLN A 265 26.03 -3.25 -14.67
CA GLN A 265 25.90 -2.33 -15.81
C GLN A 265 26.82 -2.71 -16.99
N GLN A 266 26.79 -3.95 -17.42
CA GLN A 266 27.57 -4.42 -18.57
C GLN A 266 26.63 -4.92 -19.66
N LEU A 267 26.94 -4.56 -20.92
CA LEU A 267 26.21 -5.01 -22.11
C LEU A 267 27.19 -5.62 -23.11
N PRO A 268 26.73 -6.62 -23.90
CA PRO A 268 27.46 -7.07 -25.08
C PRO A 268 27.63 -5.94 -26.09
N GLU A 269 28.75 -5.90 -26.80
CA GLU A 269 29.01 -4.87 -27.81
C GLU A 269 27.93 -4.80 -28.89
N ALA A 270 27.37 -5.94 -29.31
CA ALA A 270 26.27 -6.00 -30.26
C ALA A 270 25.03 -5.21 -29.78
N ALA A 271 24.70 -5.28 -28.50
CA ALA A 271 23.58 -4.53 -27.93
C ALA A 271 23.87 -3.02 -27.88
N ILE A 272 25.13 -2.63 -27.61
CA ILE A 272 25.55 -1.23 -27.66
C ILE A 272 25.41 -0.67 -29.07
N GLN A 273 25.83 -1.42 -30.10
CA GLN A 273 25.71 -1.00 -31.50
C GLN A 273 24.25 -0.93 -31.93
N GLU A 274 23.41 -1.88 -31.48
CA GLU A 274 21.97 -1.86 -31.76
C GLU A 274 21.31 -0.57 -31.24
N VAL A 275 21.63 -0.17 -30.02
CA VAL A 275 21.09 1.06 -29.41
C VAL A 275 21.66 2.33 -30.04
N LYS A 276 22.95 2.34 -30.41
CA LYS A 276 23.54 3.47 -31.15
C LYS A 276 22.86 3.67 -32.51
N ALA A 277 22.60 2.57 -33.23
CA ALA A 277 21.90 2.63 -34.50
C ALA A 277 20.43 3.09 -34.32
N LEU A 278 19.76 2.70 -33.23
CA LEU A 278 18.40 3.12 -32.91
C LEU A 278 18.24 4.63 -32.79
N VAL A 279 19.27 5.32 -32.28
CA VAL A 279 19.26 6.77 -32.03
C VAL A 279 20.15 7.56 -33.00
N ASP A 280 20.65 6.90 -34.06
CA ASP A 280 21.49 7.56 -35.07
C ASP A 280 20.80 8.76 -35.70
N GLY A 281 21.52 9.86 -35.92
CA GLY A 281 20.97 11.11 -36.44
C GLY A 281 20.10 11.91 -35.48
N ILE A 282 19.75 11.40 -34.28
CA ILE A 282 19.00 12.15 -33.27
C ILE A 282 19.98 12.96 -32.42
N THR A 283 19.81 14.28 -32.36
CA THR A 283 20.67 15.18 -31.59
C THR A 283 20.10 15.47 -30.19
N ASP A 284 18.79 15.50 -30.03
CA ASP A 284 18.11 15.78 -28.78
C ASP A 284 18.12 14.59 -27.83
N ASP A 285 18.65 14.78 -26.61
CA ASP A 285 18.81 13.70 -25.63
C ASP A 285 17.44 13.18 -25.10
N ARG A 286 16.41 14.02 -25.08
CA ARG A 286 15.06 13.61 -24.72
C ARG A 286 14.45 12.66 -25.74
N GLU A 287 14.61 12.96 -27.02
CA GLU A 287 14.13 12.10 -28.10
C GLU A 287 14.91 10.78 -28.18
N LYS A 288 16.25 10.81 -27.95
CA LYS A 288 17.05 9.58 -27.81
C LYS A 288 16.53 8.72 -26.66
N ALA A 289 16.34 9.32 -25.48
CA ALA A 289 15.85 8.62 -24.29
C ALA A 289 14.47 8.03 -24.50
N LYS A 290 13.57 8.75 -25.16
CA LYS A 290 12.23 8.27 -25.54
C LYS A 290 12.31 7.04 -26.45
N LYS A 291 13.15 7.06 -27.47
CA LYS A 291 13.35 5.92 -28.37
C LYS A 291 13.88 4.68 -27.63
N ILE A 292 14.84 4.89 -26.73
CA ILE A 292 15.38 3.80 -25.90
C ILE A 292 14.33 3.25 -24.95
N TYR A 293 13.52 4.10 -24.32
CA TYR A 293 12.43 3.68 -23.44
C TYR A 293 11.38 2.84 -24.20
N GLU A 294 10.94 3.31 -25.37
CA GLU A 294 10.02 2.56 -26.24
C GLU A 294 10.61 1.23 -26.73
N TYR A 295 11.93 1.18 -26.96
CA TYR A 295 12.63 -0.06 -27.29
C TYR A 295 12.60 -1.04 -26.11
N VAL A 296 12.87 -0.59 -24.89
CA VAL A 296 12.79 -1.42 -23.67
C VAL A 296 11.39 -1.97 -23.49
N GLN A 297 10.35 -1.13 -23.60
CA GLN A 297 8.94 -1.55 -23.48
C GLN A 297 8.56 -2.65 -24.49
N LYS A 298 9.04 -2.55 -25.72
CA LYS A 298 8.76 -3.55 -26.76
C LYS A 298 9.56 -4.84 -26.60
N LYS A 299 10.78 -4.73 -26.09
CA LYS A 299 11.73 -5.85 -25.98
C LYS A 299 11.51 -6.66 -24.72
N THR A 300 11.14 -6.05 -23.62
CA THR A 300 11.14 -6.68 -22.30
C THR A 300 9.73 -6.83 -21.72
N ARG A 301 9.61 -7.71 -20.74
CA ARG A 301 8.41 -7.87 -19.90
C ARG A 301 8.78 -7.89 -18.43
N TYR A 302 7.89 -7.40 -17.58
CA TYR A 302 8.06 -7.45 -16.15
C TYR A 302 7.86 -8.87 -15.62
N ILE A 303 8.84 -9.39 -14.91
CA ILE A 303 8.77 -10.63 -14.13
C ILE A 303 9.48 -10.40 -12.82
N SER A 304 8.76 -10.52 -11.71
CA SER A 304 9.34 -10.34 -10.38
C SER A 304 10.29 -11.48 -10.04
N VAL A 305 11.53 -11.13 -9.63
CA VAL A 305 12.58 -12.06 -9.20
C VAL A 305 13.09 -11.58 -7.83
N GLN A 306 12.82 -12.35 -6.78
CA GLN A 306 13.12 -11.99 -5.39
C GLN A 306 13.88 -13.15 -4.71
N ILE A 307 15.13 -13.42 -5.15
CA ILE A 307 15.94 -14.52 -4.63
C ILE A 307 17.16 -13.96 -3.92
N GLY A 308 17.25 -14.18 -2.60
CA GLY A 308 18.39 -13.77 -1.79
C GLY A 308 18.75 -12.29 -1.93
N ILE A 309 20.01 -11.99 -2.29
CA ILE A 309 20.45 -10.60 -2.55
C ILE A 309 19.67 -9.93 -3.69
N GLY A 310 19.04 -10.70 -4.60
CA GLY A 310 18.18 -10.21 -5.67
C GLY A 310 16.94 -9.46 -5.17
N GLY A 311 16.64 -9.49 -3.86
CA GLY A 311 15.68 -8.57 -3.26
C GLY A 311 16.10 -7.10 -3.41
N PHE A 312 17.42 -6.80 -3.46
CA PHE A 312 17.96 -5.45 -3.61
C PHE A 312 18.89 -5.29 -4.82
N GLN A 313 19.64 -6.31 -5.21
CA GLN A 313 20.55 -6.27 -6.34
C GLN A 313 19.82 -6.52 -7.67
N PRO A 314 19.98 -5.68 -8.70
CA PRO A 314 19.42 -5.91 -10.01
C PRO A 314 20.07 -7.12 -10.72
N MET A 315 19.30 -7.79 -11.58
CA MET A 315 19.83 -8.71 -12.57
C MET A 315 20.82 -7.96 -13.49
N PRO A 316 21.91 -8.58 -13.96
CA PRO A 316 22.83 -7.96 -14.92
C PRO A 316 22.12 -7.47 -16.17
N ALA A 317 22.50 -6.29 -16.67
CA ALA A 317 21.89 -5.73 -17.90
C ALA A 317 22.09 -6.65 -19.11
N SER A 318 23.19 -7.38 -19.18
CA SER A 318 23.46 -8.40 -20.21
C SER A 318 22.47 -9.58 -20.18
N GLU A 319 22.04 -10.00 -18.98
CA GLU A 319 21.06 -11.07 -18.84
C GLU A 319 19.65 -10.58 -19.24
N VAL A 320 19.26 -9.34 -18.86
CA VAL A 320 18.02 -8.73 -19.31
C VAL A 320 17.98 -8.60 -20.83
N GLN A 321 19.09 -8.19 -21.46
CA GLN A 321 19.26 -8.14 -22.91
C GLN A 321 19.00 -9.50 -23.58
N GLN A 322 19.48 -10.57 -22.97
CA GLN A 322 19.36 -11.93 -23.50
C GLN A 322 17.99 -12.55 -23.25
N MET A 323 17.47 -12.38 -22.03
CA MET A 323 16.27 -13.07 -21.57
C MET A 323 14.97 -12.31 -21.85
N ALA A 324 15.07 -11.02 -22.15
CA ALA A 324 13.95 -10.13 -22.45
C ALA A 324 12.93 -10.03 -21.29
N TYR A 325 13.38 -10.15 -20.03
CA TYR A 325 12.57 -9.91 -18.85
C TYR A 325 13.40 -9.43 -17.66
N GLY A 326 12.72 -8.87 -16.68
CA GLY A 326 13.30 -8.51 -15.38
C GLY A 326 12.27 -7.91 -14.44
N ASP A 327 12.65 -7.76 -13.17
CA ASP A 327 11.86 -7.00 -12.20
C ASP A 327 12.16 -5.49 -12.29
N CYS A 328 11.57 -4.68 -11.39
CA CYS A 328 11.77 -3.22 -11.40
C CYS A 328 13.27 -2.85 -11.35
N LYS A 329 14.05 -3.51 -10.50
CA LYS A 329 15.49 -3.28 -10.35
C LYS A 329 16.22 -3.58 -11.66
N ALA A 330 15.92 -4.72 -12.25
CA ALA A 330 16.57 -5.20 -13.47
C ALA A 330 16.26 -4.32 -14.68
N LEU A 331 14.97 -3.97 -14.88
CA LEU A 331 14.53 -3.15 -16.01
C LEU A 331 15.03 -1.72 -15.92
N VAL A 332 15.07 -1.14 -14.71
CA VAL A 332 15.67 0.20 -14.50
C VAL A 332 17.17 0.16 -14.73
N ASN A 333 17.89 -0.82 -14.16
CA ASN A 333 19.33 -0.97 -14.40
C ASN A 333 19.66 -1.19 -15.90
N TYR A 334 18.87 -1.99 -16.59
CA TYR A 334 19.02 -2.21 -18.02
C TYR A 334 18.80 -0.93 -18.81
N THR A 335 17.70 -0.21 -18.58
CA THR A 335 17.38 1.06 -19.23
C THR A 335 18.47 2.10 -18.96
N GLN A 336 18.95 2.21 -17.72
CA GLN A 336 20.06 3.08 -17.32
C GLN A 336 21.34 2.75 -18.10
N THR A 337 21.64 1.47 -18.28
CA THR A 337 22.85 1.02 -18.97
C THR A 337 22.76 1.32 -20.47
N LEU A 338 21.59 1.15 -21.10
CA LEU A 338 21.37 1.53 -22.49
C LEU A 338 21.52 3.04 -22.71
N LEU A 339 20.91 3.87 -21.86
CA LEU A 339 21.03 5.32 -21.89
C LEU A 339 22.51 5.77 -21.75
N LYS A 340 23.23 5.17 -20.81
CA LYS A 340 24.66 5.45 -20.59
C LYS A 340 25.51 5.13 -21.81
N SER A 341 25.19 4.07 -22.59
CA SER A 341 25.91 3.68 -23.80
C SER A 341 25.86 4.71 -24.93
N VAL A 342 24.89 5.64 -24.87
CA VAL A 342 24.72 6.78 -25.80
C VAL A 342 24.97 8.14 -25.13
N GLY A 343 25.61 8.15 -23.95
CA GLY A 343 26.04 9.35 -23.25
C GLY A 343 24.96 10.07 -22.41
N ILE A 344 23.80 9.43 -22.19
CA ILE A 344 22.73 10.01 -21.36
C ILE A 344 22.85 9.51 -19.93
N ASN A 345 22.99 10.45 -18.98
CA ASN A 345 23.02 10.15 -17.55
C ASN A 345 21.61 9.96 -16.99
N SER A 346 21.46 9.01 -16.08
CA SER A 346 20.20 8.75 -15.37
C SER A 346 20.47 8.24 -13.96
N LEU A 347 19.45 8.31 -13.10
CA LEU A 347 19.56 7.99 -11.68
C LEU A 347 18.60 6.83 -11.35
N TYR A 348 19.14 5.80 -10.72
CA TYR A 348 18.42 4.66 -10.19
C TYR A 348 17.75 5.08 -8.86
N CYS A 349 16.44 5.16 -8.81
CA CYS A 349 15.68 5.73 -7.71
C CYS A 349 14.77 4.72 -7.01
N VAL A 350 14.95 4.57 -5.70
CA VAL A 350 14.07 3.78 -4.81
C VAL A 350 12.89 4.64 -4.37
N VAL A 351 11.68 4.09 -4.42
CA VAL A 351 10.42 4.77 -4.10
C VAL A 351 9.45 3.87 -3.34
N ASN A 352 8.59 4.46 -2.50
CA ASN A 352 7.40 3.78 -1.99
C ASN A 352 6.27 3.88 -3.01
N ALA A 353 6.06 2.84 -3.79
CA ALA A 353 4.99 2.76 -4.77
C ALA A 353 3.68 2.24 -4.17
N GLY A 354 2.55 2.67 -4.73
CA GLY A 354 1.20 2.25 -4.30
C GLY A 354 0.17 3.37 -4.42
N SER A 355 -1.10 3.07 -4.15
CA SER A 355 -2.20 4.04 -4.26
C SER A 355 -2.10 5.16 -3.21
N THR A 356 -1.61 4.87 -2.01
CA THR A 356 -1.37 5.87 -0.95
C THR A 356 0.02 6.46 -1.13
N LYS A 357 0.10 7.79 -1.12
CA LYS A 357 1.39 8.49 -1.15
C LYS A 357 2.12 8.26 0.17
N LYS A 358 3.33 7.75 0.07
CA LYS A 358 4.21 7.54 1.22
C LYS A 358 5.61 8.00 0.87
N ASP A 359 6.10 8.97 1.63
CA ASP A 359 7.47 9.45 1.51
C ASP A 359 8.46 8.51 2.21
N ILE A 360 9.71 8.50 1.77
CA ILE A 360 10.80 7.95 2.57
C ILE A 360 11.11 8.91 3.72
N ASP A 361 11.54 8.34 4.84
CA ASP A 361 11.90 9.12 6.02
C ASP A 361 13.28 9.79 5.86
N LEU A 362 13.30 11.09 5.66
CA LEU A 362 14.53 11.85 5.43
C LEU A 362 15.51 11.79 6.60
N ASN A 363 15.01 11.59 7.81
CA ASN A 363 15.80 11.62 9.03
C ASN A 363 16.28 10.25 9.50
N PHE A 364 15.90 9.18 8.79
CA PHE A 364 16.26 7.82 9.17
C PHE A 364 16.53 6.98 7.91
N ALA A 365 17.79 6.91 7.48
CA ALA A 365 18.17 6.09 6.35
C ALA A 365 18.02 4.59 6.69
N GLY A 366 17.39 3.82 5.79
CA GLY A 366 17.19 2.39 5.95
C GLY A 366 16.85 1.72 4.62
N MET A 367 17.32 0.49 4.41
CA MET A 367 17.07 -0.29 3.18
C MET A 367 15.66 -0.82 3.06
N ASP A 368 14.90 -0.81 4.13
CA ASP A 368 13.49 -1.23 4.22
C ASP A 368 12.50 -0.15 3.75
N GLN A 369 13.02 1.03 3.37
CA GLN A 369 12.20 2.13 2.88
C GLN A 369 12.16 2.14 1.36
N GLY A 370 11.05 1.73 0.82
CA GLY A 370 10.80 1.62 -0.60
C GLY A 370 10.51 0.18 -1.04
N ASN A 371 9.62 0.05 -2.00
CA ASN A 371 9.18 -1.24 -2.53
C ASN A 371 9.26 -1.29 -4.05
N HIS A 372 9.74 -0.22 -4.69
CA HIS A 372 9.80 -0.09 -6.15
C HIS A 372 10.99 0.74 -6.61
N ILE A 373 11.37 0.56 -7.87
CA ILE A 373 12.47 1.31 -8.50
C ILE A 373 11.96 1.97 -9.77
N ILE A 374 12.28 3.26 -9.91
CA ILE A 374 12.01 4.08 -11.08
C ILE A 374 13.30 4.76 -11.56
N LEU A 375 13.27 5.33 -12.77
CA LEU A 375 14.44 6.00 -13.35
C LEU A 375 14.20 7.50 -13.47
N ALA A 376 15.14 8.31 -13.00
CA ALA A 376 15.16 9.75 -13.23
C ALA A 376 16.23 10.12 -14.27
N LEU A 377 15.87 10.95 -15.24
CA LEU A 377 16.77 11.51 -16.25
C LEU A 377 16.88 13.00 -16.04
N PRO A 378 17.93 13.49 -15.36
CA PRO A 378 18.19 14.93 -15.26
C PRO A 378 18.68 15.45 -16.62
N LEU A 379 17.81 16.10 -17.35
CA LEU A 379 18.11 16.79 -18.59
C LEU A 379 18.45 18.27 -18.34
N LYS A 380 18.83 19.02 -19.38
CA LYS A 380 19.26 20.42 -19.23
C LYS A 380 18.18 21.36 -18.66
N THR A 381 16.91 21.09 -18.95
CA THR A 381 15.80 21.99 -18.60
C THR A 381 14.94 21.45 -17.45
N ASP A 382 14.87 20.13 -17.30
CA ASP A 382 14.01 19.45 -16.31
C ASP A 382 14.49 18.02 -16.06
N THR A 383 13.80 17.30 -15.17
CA THR A 383 14.02 15.88 -14.93
C THR A 383 12.85 15.10 -15.52
N VAL A 384 13.13 14.19 -16.44
CA VAL A 384 12.15 13.22 -16.95
C VAL A 384 12.16 11.99 -16.06
N TRP A 385 10.98 11.51 -15.70
CA TRP A 385 10.81 10.31 -14.86
C TRP A 385 10.24 9.16 -15.68
N LEU A 386 10.78 7.96 -15.51
CA LEU A 386 10.37 6.78 -16.27
C LEU A 386 9.95 5.63 -15.35
N GLU A 387 8.78 5.07 -15.67
CA GLU A 387 8.28 3.81 -15.14
C GLU A 387 8.71 2.68 -16.06
N CYS A 388 9.78 1.98 -15.73
CA CYS A 388 10.39 0.98 -16.62
C CYS A 388 9.69 -0.40 -16.58
N THR A 389 8.75 -0.61 -15.65
CA THR A 389 8.05 -1.91 -15.50
C THR A 389 6.79 -2.02 -16.33
N SER A 390 6.27 -0.91 -16.83
CA SER A 390 5.08 -0.86 -17.67
C SER A 390 5.43 -0.86 -19.15
N SER A 391 4.85 -1.76 -19.92
CA SER A 391 4.91 -1.73 -21.40
C SER A 391 4.01 -0.66 -22.01
N GLU A 392 3.14 -0.02 -21.22
CA GLU A 392 2.11 0.88 -21.70
C GLU A 392 2.27 2.33 -21.25
N SER A 393 3.00 2.58 -20.15
CA SER A 393 3.18 3.94 -19.62
C SER A 393 3.85 4.87 -20.62
N PRO A 394 3.31 6.07 -20.83
CA PRO A 394 3.94 7.06 -21.70
C PRO A 394 5.30 7.53 -21.18
N PHE A 395 6.21 7.89 -22.08
CA PHE A 395 7.49 8.47 -21.72
C PHE A 395 7.31 9.77 -20.91
N GLY A 396 7.89 9.82 -19.71
CA GLY A 396 7.82 10.97 -18.81
C GLY A 396 6.57 11.01 -17.92
N PHE A 397 5.75 9.97 -17.91
CA PHE A 397 4.56 9.86 -17.07
C PHE A 397 4.70 8.74 -16.05
N LEU A 398 4.46 9.02 -14.77
CA LEU A 398 4.57 8.06 -13.67
C LEU A 398 3.21 7.50 -13.20
N GLY A 399 2.10 8.09 -13.65
CA GLY A 399 0.77 7.72 -13.17
C GLY A 399 0.56 8.03 -11.68
N ASP A 400 -0.45 7.40 -11.10
CA ASP A 400 -0.82 7.59 -9.70
C ASP A 400 0.01 6.72 -8.73
N PHE A 401 0.80 5.80 -9.28
CA PHE A 401 1.52 4.77 -8.53
C PHE A 401 2.78 5.28 -7.83
N THR A 402 3.48 6.28 -8.40
CA THR A 402 4.75 6.82 -7.89
C THR A 402 4.87 8.36 -7.94
N GLU A 403 3.79 9.08 -8.29
CA GLU A 403 3.77 10.55 -8.32
C GLU A 403 3.80 11.18 -6.91
N ASP A 404 4.33 12.40 -6.81
CA ASP A 404 4.35 13.24 -5.59
C ASP A 404 4.93 12.53 -4.36
N ARG A 405 6.13 11.92 -4.51
CA ARG A 405 6.83 11.19 -3.43
C ARG A 405 8.29 11.56 -3.37
N THR A 406 8.81 11.56 -2.16
CA THR A 406 10.24 11.61 -1.92
C THR A 406 10.86 10.27 -2.31
N VAL A 407 11.93 10.31 -3.10
CA VAL A 407 12.66 9.15 -3.60
C VAL A 407 14.14 9.23 -3.26
N PHE A 408 14.77 8.10 -3.21
CA PHE A 408 16.17 7.92 -2.89
C PHE A 408 16.93 7.45 -4.13
N ALA A 409 17.78 8.31 -4.70
CA ALA A 409 18.62 8.02 -5.84
C ALA A 409 19.99 7.49 -5.41
N CYS A 410 20.41 6.34 -5.97
CA CYS A 410 21.72 5.74 -5.71
C CYS A 410 22.72 6.14 -6.81
N THR A 411 23.80 6.82 -6.45
CA THR A 411 24.78 7.36 -7.40
C THR A 411 26.22 7.05 -6.97
N PRO A 412 27.20 7.13 -7.89
CA PRO A 412 28.61 6.94 -7.54
C PRO A 412 29.13 7.98 -6.53
N ASP A 413 28.53 9.16 -6.50
CA ASP A 413 28.91 10.25 -5.59
C ASP A 413 28.21 10.17 -4.23
N GLY A 414 27.30 9.23 -4.05
CA GLY A 414 26.47 9.07 -2.85
C GLY A 414 24.97 9.05 -3.16
N GLY A 415 24.17 8.85 -2.13
CA GLY A 415 22.72 8.90 -2.23
C GLY A 415 22.21 10.34 -2.33
N LYS A 416 21.19 10.56 -3.16
CA LYS A 416 20.52 11.86 -3.32
C LYS A 416 19.03 11.72 -3.07
N ILE A 417 18.45 12.70 -2.41
CA ILE A 417 17.01 12.77 -2.19
C ILE A 417 16.40 13.66 -3.27
N LEU A 418 15.38 13.12 -3.95
CA LEU A 418 14.64 13.82 -5.00
C LEU A 418 13.15 13.72 -4.69
N ARG A 419 12.32 14.41 -5.48
CA ARG A 419 10.86 14.29 -5.43
C ARG A 419 10.30 14.09 -6.82
N THR A 420 9.38 13.15 -6.96
CA THR A 420 8.64 12.92 -8.20
C THR A 420 7.62 14.03 -8.44
N PRO A 421 7.24 14.31 -9.70
CA PRO A 421 6.24 15.33 -10.02
C PRO A 421 4.91 15.07 -9.35
N LYS A 422 4.23 16.14 -8.96
CA LYS A 422 2.85 16.11 -8.45
C LYS A 422 1.87 16.27 -9.59
N LEU A 423 0.87 15.38 -9.66
CA LEU A 423 -0.31 15.56 -10.47
C LEU A 423 -1.35 16.36 -9.68
N THR A 424 -1.58 17.63 -10.08
CA THR A 424 -2.47 18.54 -9.36
C THR A 424 -3.95 18.18 -9.56
N THR A 425 -4.82 18.72 -8.72
CA THR A 425 -6.27 18.56 -8.81
C THR A 425 -6.82 18.86 -10.21
N ASP A 426 -6.29 19.91 -10.86
CA ASP A 426 -6.74 20.33 -12.20
C ASP A 426 -6.17 19.47 -13.33
N MET A 427 -5.09 18.73 -13.09
CA MET A 427 -4.52 17.74 -14.02
C MET A 427 -5.26 16.39 -13.95
N ASN A 428 -5.79 16.04 -12.78
CA ASN A 428 -6.47 14.78 -12.51
C ASN A 428 -7.95 14.89 -12.91
N GLN A 429 -8.25 14.71 -14.18
CA GLN A 429 -9.57 14.97 -14.73
C GLN A 429 -10.28 13.70 -15.20
N GLN A 430 -11.58 13.65 -14.94
CA GLN A 430 -12.54 12.80 -15.63
C GLN A 430 -13.56 13.72 -16.34
N LEU A 431 -13.63 13.63 -17.67
CA LEU A 431 -14.56 14.40 -18.49
C LEU A 431 -15.54 13.43 -19.14
N ARG A 432 -16.81 13.50 -18.77
CA ARG A 432 -17.84 12.55 -19.22
C ARG A 432 -18.95 13.26 -19.96
N ASN A 433 -19.32 12.69 -21.11
CA ASN A 433 -20.45 13.12 -21.91
C ASN A 433 -21.33 11.94 -22.27
N ALA A 434 -22.65 12.09 -22.12
CA ALA A 434 -23.60 11.07 -22.54
C ALA A 434 -24.83 11.68 -23.19
N ASN A 435 -25.36 10.99 -24.21
CA ASN A 435 -26.68 11.25 -24.77
C ASN A 435 -27.57 10.05 -24.46
N LEU A 436 -28.72 10.32 -23.83
CA LEU A 436 -29.62 9.34 -23.29
C LEU A 436 -31.02 9.54 -23.84
N TYR A 437 -31.68 8.43 -24.15
CA TYR A 437 -33.07 8.39 -24.56
C TYR A 437 -33.88 7.63 -23.50
N ILE A 438 -35.01 8.20 -23.11
CA ILE A 438 -35.94 7.56 -22.16
C ILE A 438 -37.23 7.23 -22.89
N ASP A 439 -37.64 5.99 -22.82
CA ASP A 439 -38.93 5.55 -23.39
C ASP A 439 -40.09 5.72 -22.42
N SER A 440 -41.32 5.38 -22.89
CA SER A 440 -42.54 5.46 -22.09
C SER A 440 -42.64 4.42 -20.97
N LEU A 441 -41.75 3.43 -20.93
CA LEU A 441 -41.66 2.42 -19.89
C LEU A 441 -40.63 2.79 -18.80
N GLY A 442 -39.82 3.86 -19.02
CA GLY A 442 -38.77 4.26 -18.12
C GLY A 442 -37.44 3.55 -18.37
N ASN A 443 -37.31 2.87 -19.51
CA ASN A 443 -36.01 2.32 -19.93
C ASN A 443 -35.12 3.45 -20.42
N VAL A 444 -33.81 3.34 -20.15
CA VAL A 444 -32.82 4.31 -20.61
C VAL A 444 -31.84 3.63 -21.55
N THR A 445 -31.71 4.16 -22.75
CA THR A 445 -30.67 3.77 -23.69
C THR A 445 -29.79 4.96 -24.00
N GLY A 446 -28.53 4.72 -24.37
CA GLY A 446 -27.66 5.84 -24.71
C GLY A 446 -26.26 5.46 -25.11
N ASN A 447 -25.46 6.50 -25.28
CA ASN A 447 -24.03 6.37 -25.48
C ASN A 447 -23.29 7.24 -24.46
N LEU A 448 -22.11 6.78 -24.05
CA LEU A 448 -21.25 7.46 -23.10
C LEU A 448 -19.85 7.53 -23.64
N LYS A 449 -19.20 8.67 -23.44
CA LYS A 449 -17.77 8.87 -23.66
C LYS A 449 -17.16 9.50 -22.42
N THR A 450 -16.11 8.86 -21.88
CA THR A 450 -15.33 9.39 -20.76
C THR A 450 -13.88 9.55 -21.18
N ILE A 451 -13.28 10.70 -20.82
CA ILE A 451 -11.85 10.97 -21.01
C ILE A 451 -11.23 11.11 -19.63
N TYR A 452 -10.20 10.31 -19.37
CA TYR A 452 -9.42 10.31 -18.14
C TYR A 452 -8.04 10.92 -18.38
N LYS A 453 -7.58 11.80 -17.49
CA LYS A 453 -6.29 12.50 -17.55
C LYS A 453 -5.60 12.54 -16.19
N GLY A 454 -4.29 12.80 -16.20
CA GLY A 454 -3.48 12.86 -14.97
C GLY A 454 -3.52 11.53 -14.22
N ALA A 455 -3.69 11.55 -12.90
CA ALA A 455 -3.77 10.34 -12.09
C ALA A 455 -4.97 9.43 -12.44
N GLN A 456 -5.97 9.97 -13.14
CA GLN A 456 -7.12 9.18 -13.59
C GLN A 456 -6.86 8.47 -14.94
N TYR A 457 -5.74 8.77 -15.63
CA TYR A 457 -5.34 8.12 -16.89
C TYR A 457 -5.36 6.59 -16.78
N ASP A 458 -4.91 6.07 -15.63
CA ASP A 458 -4.77 4.64 -15.38
C ASP A 458 -6.06 3.94 -14.91
N ASN A 459 -7.17 4.66 -14.75
CA ASN A 459 -8.43 4.09 -14.22
C ASN A 459 -8.94 2.88 -15.00
N GLU A 460 -8.72 2.86 -16.32
CA GLU A 460 -9.16 1.77 -17.21
C GLU A 460 -8.01 0.85 -17.70
N ASN A 461 -6.81 0.96 -17.09
CA ASN A 461 -5.64 0.17 -17.53
C ASN A 461 -5.85 -1.34 -17.41
N ASN A 462 -6.64 -1.78 -16.42
CA ASN A 462 -6.98 -3.19 -16.23
C ASN A 462 -7.83 -3.77 -17.37
N LEU A 463 -8.44 -2.92 -18.21
CA LEU A 463 -9.21 -3.33 -19.39
C LEU A 463 -8.34 -3.47 -20.63
N ILE A 464 -7.20 -2.77 -20.68
CA ILE A 464 -6.33 -2.74 -21.87
C ILE A 464 -5.75 -4.13 -22.10
N GLY A 465 -5.83 -4.59 -23.35
CA GLY A 465 -5.31 -5.91 -23.75
C GLY A 465 -6.14 -7.12 -23.32
N GLN A 466 -7.23 -6.92 -22.56
CA GLN A 466 -8.14 -8.01 -22.21
C GLN A 466 -9.05 -8.38 -23.39
N PRO A 467 -9.49 -9.64 -23.50
CA PRO A 467 -10.55 -10.02 -24.43
C PRO A 467 -11.82 -9.21 -24.21
N MET A 468 -12.58 -8.91 -25.29
CA MET A 468 -13.79 -8.09 -25.22
C MET A 468 -14.81 -8.57 -24.15
N SER A 469 -14.96 -9.87 -23.98
CA SER A 469 -15.86 -10.45 -22.96
C SER A 469 -15.44 -10.10 -21.53
N GLU A 470 -14.12 -10.12 -21.24
CA GLU A 470 -13.59 -9.70 -19.92
C GLU A 470 -13.67 -8.18 -19.76
N GLN A 471 -13.39 -7.40 -20.80
CA GLN A 471 -13.57 -5.94 -20.74
C GLN A 471 -14.99 -5.57 -20.33
N LEU A 472 -16.00 -6.16 -20.98
CA LEU A 472 -17.42 -5.90 -20.67
C LEU A 472 -17.82 -6.36 -19.26
N LYS A 473 -17.26 -7.46 -18.80
CA LYS A 473 -17.49 -7.96 -17.42
C LYS A 473 -16.90 -7.03 -16.37
N LEU A 474 -15.65 -6.57 -16.56
CA LEU A 474 -14.98 -5.62 -15.67
C LEU A 474 -15.69 -4.26 -15.68
N LEU A 475 -16.06 -3.78 -16.87
CA LEU A 475 -16.83 -2.55 -17.04
C LEU A 475 -18.17 -2.59 -16.31
N LYS A 476 -18.88 -3.74 -16.35
CA LYS A 476 -20.13 -3.94 -15.61
C LYS A 476 -19.93 -3.86 -14.09
N GLY A 477 -18.79 -4.35 -13.59
CA GLY A 477 -18.41 -4.25 -12.17
C GLY A 477 -18.03 -2.85 -11.72
N SER A 478 -17.69 -1.94 -12.66
CA SER A 478 -17.29 -0.56 -12.34
C SER A 478 -18.47 0.38 -12.10
N TYR A 479 -19.67 0.00 -12.50
CA TYR A 479 -20.89 0.80 -12.34
C TYR A 479 -21.89 0.10 -11.42
N ASP A 480 -22.38 0.83 -10.42
CA ASP A 480 -23.44 0.37 -9.50
C ASP A 480 -24.81 0.67 -10.12
N ILE A 481 -25.11 -0.05 -11.23
CA ILE A 481 -26.35 0.10 -11.98
C ILE A 481 -26.92 -1.30 -12.27
N ASP A 482 -28.10 -1.58 -11.71
CA ASP A 482 -28.78 -2.84 -11.93
C ASP A 482 -29.18 -3.03 -13.40
N ASN A 483 -29.01 -4.24 -13.90
CA ASN A 483 -29.44 -4.68 -15.22
C ASN A 483 -28.85 -3.89 -16.42
N ILE A 484 -27.76 -3.13 -16.23
CA ILE A 484 -27.09 -2.45 -17.34
C ILE A 484 -26.49 -3.48 -18.31
N SER A 485 -26.69 -3.26 -19.58
CA SER A 485 -26.02 -3.97 -20.68
C SER A 485 -25.18 -3.02 -21.53
N PHE A 486 -24.03 -3.48 -22.02
CA PHE A 486 -23.09 -2.68 -22.79
C PHE A 486 -22.89 -3.25 -24.19
N SER A 487 -22.73 -2.36 -25.17
CA SER A 487 -22.33 -2.67 -26.54
C SER A 487 -21.40 -1.60 -27.09
N ASP A 488 -20.75 -1.90 -28.22
CA ASP A 488 -19.88 -0.98 -28.95
C ASP A 488 -18.75 -0.38 -28.05
N PHE A 489 -18.24 -1.15 -27.08
CA PHE A 489 -17.16 -0.68 -26.20
C PHE A 489 -15.88 -0.44 -26.99
N LYS A 490 -15.29 0.74 -26.79
CA LYS A 490 -13.99 1.14 -27.37
C LYS A 490 -13.16 1.82 -26.29
N LEU A 491 -11.92 1.40 -26.19
CA LEU A 491 -10.89 1.99 -25.33
C LEU A 491 -9.71 2.43 -26.17
N SER A 492 -9.24 3.66 -26.00
CA SER A 492 -8.08 4.20 -26.69
C SER A 492 -7.25 5.09 -25.79
N GLN A 493 -5.93 5.07 -25.99
CA GLN A 493 -4.99 5.91 -25.26
C GLN A 493 -4.23 6.83 -26.19
N GLU A 494 -4.07 8.08 -25.77
CA GLU A 494 -3.13 9.02 -26.36
C GLU A 494 -1.91 9.11 -25.43
N LYS A 495 -0.77 8.58 -25.90
CA LYS A 495 0.50 8.51 -25.16
C LYS A 495 1.35 9.74 -25.48
N SER A 496 1.04 10.88 -24.86
CA SER A 496 1.77 12.14 -24.96
C SER A 496 2.39 12.52 -23.60
N SER A 497 2.98 13.70 -23.48
CA SER A 497 3.47 14.26 -22.21
C SER A 497 2.34 14.56 -21.20
N ALA A 498 1.10 14.73 -21.70
CA ALA A 498 -0.12 14.82 -20.92
C ALA A 498 -1.11 13.76 -21.43
N PRO A 499 -0.92 12.48 -21.06
CA PRO A 499 -1.63 11.38 -21.66
C PRO A 499 -3.11 11.39 -21.30
N SER A 500 -3.93 10.78 -22.17
CA SER A 500 -5.35 10.57 -21.93
C SER A 500 -5.82 9.19 -22.33
N THR A 501 -6.74 8.62 -21.54
CA THR A 501 -7.48 7.40 -21.86
C THR A 501 -8.92 7.79 -22.20
N THR A 502 -9.42 7.33 -23.33
CA THR A 502 -10.82 7.53 -23.73
C THR A 502 -11.53 6.19 -23.76
N ALA A 503 -12.59 6.08 -22.95
CA ALA A 503 -13.53 4.96 -22.97
C ALA A 503 -14.86 5.42 -23.56
N SER A 504 -15.45 4.64 -24.47
CA SER A 504 -16.78 4.90 -25.02
C SER A 504 -17.56 3.61 -25.23
N PHE A 505 -18.87 3.67 -25.00
CA PHE A 505 -19.78 2.54 -25.18
C PHE A 505 -21.23 2.99 -25.38
N LYS A 506 -22.06 2.10 -25.90
CA LYS A 506 -23.51 2.17 -25.84
C LYS A 506 -24.01 1.31 -24.68
N PHE A 507 -25.14 1.70 -24.11
CA PHE A 507 -25.75 0.97 -23.00
C PHE A 507 -27.28 0.98 -23.09
N ASP A 508 -27.86 -0.02 -22.41
CA ASP A 508 -29.29 -0.16 -22.18
C ASP A 508 -29.54 -0.51 -20.71
N ILE A 509 -30.49 0.18 -20.07
CA ILE A 509 -30.85 0.00 -18.66
C ILE A 509 -32.39 -0.11 -18.58
N PRO A 510 -32.94 -1.31 -18.49
CA PRO A 510 -34.37 -1.52 -18.32
C PRO A 510 -34.88 -0.95 -17.00
N ASN A 511 -36.05 -0.29 -17.04
CA ASN A 511 -36.76 0.24 -15.85
C ASN A 511 -35.91 1.19 -14.98
N TYR A 512 -34.96 1.95 -15.57
CA TYR A 512 -34.10 2.86 -14.80
C TYR A 512 -34.90 3.99 -14.12
N ALA A 513 -35.83 4.64 -14.84
CA ALA A 513 -36.73 5.59 -14.23
C ALA A 513 -37.79 4.81 -13.40
N ALA A 514 -37.58 4.74 -12.09
CA ALA A 514 -38.45 4.02 -11.17
C ALA A 514 -39.89 4.56 -11.27
N ARG A 515 -40.88 3.67 -11.44
CA ARG A 515 -42.26 4.04 -11.62
C ARG A 515 -43.08 3.78 -10.34
N ASN A 516 -43.88 4.78 -9.96
CA ASN A 516 -44.95 4.64 -8.95
C ASN A 516 -46.24 5.25 -9.50
N ASN A 517 -47.21 4.39 -9.82
CA ASN A 517 -48.42 4.74 -10.55
C ASN A 517 -48.14 5.41 -11.91
N GLN A 518 -48.48 6.70 -12.05
CA GLN A 518 -48.22 7.51 -13.25
C GLN A 518 -46.93 8.33 -13.15
N LEU A 519 -46.27 8.32 -11.99
CA LEU A 519 -45.07 9.11 -11.75
C LEU A 519 -43.81 8.28 -12.04
N PHE A 520 -42.85 8.90 -12.74
CA PHE A 520 -41.52 8.37 -13.01
C PHE A 520 -40.49 9.18 -12.25
N TYR A 521 -39.54 8.51 -11.63
CA TYR A 521 -38.47 9.09 -10.84
C TYR A 521 -37.13 8.80 -11.54
N LEU A 522 -36.56 9.81 -12.19
CA LEU A 522 -35.33 9.71 -12.95
C LEU A 522 -34.15 10.30 -12.15
N GLU A 523 -33.20 9.50 -11.75
CA GLU A 523 -31.93 9.98 -11.20
C GLU A 523 -31.07 10.51 -12.34
N LEU A 524 -30.53 11.75 -12.18
CA LEU A 524 -29.80 12.43 -13.24
C LEU A 524 -28.33 12.02 -13.32
N ASN A 525 -27.71 11.70 -12.20
CA ASN A 525 -26.32 11.26 -12.18
C ASN A 525 -26.22 9.73 -12.23
N LEU A 526 -26.16 9.14 -13.44
CA LEU A 526 -26.10 7.70 -13.60
C LEU A 526 -24.75 7.09 -13.19
N PHE A 527 -23.67 7.76 -13.53
CA PHE A 527 -22.37 7.10 -13.63
C PHE A 527 -21.33 7.59 -12.64
N ASN A 528 -21.63 8.63 -11.83
CA ASN A 528 -20.61 9.29 -11.00
C ASN A 528 -21.19 9.79 -9.66
N LYS A 529 -21.90 8.92 -8.96
CA LYS A 529 -22.52 9.25 -7.67
C LYS A 529 -21.48 9.23 -6.55
N SER A 530 -21.44 10.27 -5.76
CA SER A 530 -20.61 10.32 -4.55
C SER A 530 -21.22 9.49 -3.43
N SER A 531 -20.38 8.73 -2.73
CA SER A 531 -20.80 7.94 -1.56
C SER A 531 -20.94 8.80 -0.30
N ILE A 532 -21.79 8.38 0.62
CA ILE A 532 -21.95 9.00 1.94
C ILE A 532 -20.72 8.72 2.80
N VAL A 533 -20.23 9.73 3.50
CA VAL A 533 -19.18 9.63 4.50
C VAL A 533 -19.81 9.61 5.90
N PRO A 534 -19.50 8.61 6.75
CA PRO A 534 -20.11 8.50 8.06
C PRO A 534 -19.68 9.63 8.99
N GLU A 535 -20.57 10.05 9.88
CA GLU A 535 -20.20 10.94 10.98
C GLU A 535 -19.30 10.21 11.98
N VAL A 536 -18.27 10.91 12.44
CA VAL A 536 -17.36 10.43 13.50
C VAL A 536 -17.41 11.41 14.66
N LYS A 537 -17.96 10.96 15.80
CA LYS A 537 -17.93 11.71 17.04
C LYS A 537 -16.57 11.58 17.70
N ASN A 538 -16.05 12.70 18.24
CA ASN A 538 -14.76 12.74 18.95
C ASN A 538 -13.59 12.22 18.10
N ARG A 539 -13.51 12.68 16.86
CA ARG A 539 -12.39 12.38 15.96
C ARG A 539 -11.07 12.89 16.57
N THR A 540 -10.03 12.07 16.46
CA THR A 540 -8.70 12.39 16.99
C THR A 540 -7.65 12.54 15.88
N LEU A 541 -7.85 11.87 14.75
CA LEU A 541 -6.89 11.89 13.65
C LEU A 541 -7.20 13.00 12.64
N LYS A 542 -6.17 13.59 12.07
CA LYS A 542 -6.28 14.53 10.95
C LYS A 542 -7.07 13.91 9.80
N VAL A 543 -7.68 14.75 8.98
CA VAL A 543 -8.34 14.31 7.73
C VAL A 543 -7.30 14.37 6.62
N TYR A 544 -7.04 13.25 5.98
CA TYR A 544 -6.08 13.15 4.89
C TYR A 544 -6.78 12.81 3.57
N VAL A 545 -6.71 13.73 2.62
CA VAL A 545 -7.14 13.51 1.24
C VAL A 545 -5.89 13.27 0.40
N ASN A 546 -5.68 12.02 0.05
CA ASN A 546 -4.46 11.53 -0.60
C ASN A 546 -4.19 12.19 -1.96
N ARG A 547 -5.25 12.42 -2.75
CA ARG A 547 -5.14 12.98 -4.10
C ARG A 547 -6.36 13.82 -4.44
N GLY A 548 -6.12 15.00 -5.00
CA GLY A 548 -7.17 15.84 -5.55
C GLY A 548 -7.54 15.43 -6.97
N TYR A 549 -8.77 15.70 -7.38
CA TYR A 549 -9.27 15.43 -8.73
C TYR A 549 -10.41 16.37 -9.11
N THR A 550 -10.71 16.43 -10.41
CA THR A 550 -11.85 17.16 -10.95
C THR A 550 -12.62 16.28 -11.92
N ASP A 551 -13.89 16.06 -11.61
CA ASP A 551 -14.83 15.30 -12.45
C ASP A 551 -15.87 16.26 -13.04
N GLU A 552 -16.05 16.18 -14.35
CA GLU A 552 -17.06 16.94 -15.09
C GLU A 552 -17.95 15.98 -15.87
N ASP A 553 -19.27 16.08 -15.67
CA ASP A 553 -20.27 15.28 -16.34
C ASP A 553 -21.26 16.19 -17.08
N GLU A 554 -21.55 15.90 -18.34
CA GLU A 554 -22.62 16.50 -19.13
C GLU A 554 -23.49 15.40 -19.71
N LEU A 555 -24.71 15.28 -19.19
CA LEU A 555 -25.66 14.23 -19.57
C LEU A 555 -26.90 14.89 -20.21
N THR A 556 -27.17 14.55 -21.46
CA THR A 556 -28.30 15.07 -22.22
C THR A 556 -29.37 13.98 -22.38
N TYR A 557 -30.52 14.18 -21.77
CA TYR A 557 -31.64 13.28 -21.79
C TYR A 557 -32.70 13.74 -22.76
N LEU A 558 -33.16 12.85 -23.65
CA LEU A 558 -34.35 13.04 -24.45
C LEU A 558 -35.53 12.34 -23.78
N LEU A 559 -36.44 13.11 -23.21
CA LEU A 559 -37.64 12.62 -22.50
C LEU A 559 -38.73 12.11 -23.47
N PRO A 560 -39.69 11.24 -23.03
CA PRO A 560 -40.82 10.79 -23.83
C PRO A 560 -41.64 11.96 -24.39
N LYS A 561 -42.39 11.74 -25.49
CA LYS A 561 -43.16 12.81 -26.16
C LYS A 561 -44.20 13.46 -25.27
N ASP A 562 -44.94 12.65 -24.51
CA ASP A 562 -46.09 13.08 -23.74
C ASP A 562 -45.78 13.35 -22.26
N PHE A 563 -44.52 13.52 -21.90
CA PHE A 563 -44.12 13.80 -20.52
C PHE A 563 -44.67 15.12 -20.02
N LYS A 564 -45.08 15.11 -18.75
CA LYS A 564 -45.43 16.32 -18.00
C LYS A 564 -44.53 16.41 -16.77
N LEU A 565 -43.77 17.48 -16.69
CA LEU A 565 -42.86 17.70 -15.56
C LEU A 565 -43.67 17.95 -14.28
N GLU A 566 -43.38 17.20 -13.22
CA GLU A 566 -43.96 17.40 -11.89
C GLU A 566 -42.98 18.03 -10.91
N ALA A 567 -41.70 17.63 -10.97
CA ALA A 567 -40.66 18.23 -10.13
C ALA A 567 -39.29 18.23 -10.84
N LEU A 568 -38.56 19.33 -10.71
CA LEU A 568 -37.19 19.50 -11.17
C LEU A 568 -36.30 19.87 -9.98
N PRO A 569 -35.18 19.16 -9.74
CA PRO A 569 -34.25 19.55 -8.70
C PRO A 569 -33.67 20.95 -8.94
N LYS A 570 -33.34 21.66 -7.86
CA LYS A 570 -32.70 22.96 -7.96
C LYS A 570 -31.22 22.81 -8.30
N ASN A 571 -30.68 23.79 -9.03
CA ASN A 571 -29.24 23.91 -9.22
C ASN A 571 -28.54 24.00 -7.85
N LYS A 572 -27.39 23.33 -7.71
CA LYS A 572 -26.63 23.31 -6.47
C LYS A 572 -25.24 23.91 -6.71
N GLN A 573 -24.74 24.69 -5.74
CA GLN A 573 -23.38 25.17 -5.71
C GLN A 573 -22.86 25.10 -4.28
N ILE A 574 -21.69 24.48 -4.10
CA ILE A 574 -21.03 24.32 -2.81
C ILE A 574 -19.56 24.71 -3.01
N ASN A 575 -19.04 25.57 -2.12
CA ASN A 575 -17.63 25.96 -2.10
C ASN A 575 -17.11 25.84 -0.68
N THR A 576 -16.03 25.12 -0.50
CA THR A 576 -15.36 24.90 0.79
C THR A 576 -13.85 24.94 0.62
N ILE A 577 -13.12 24.86 1.71
CA ILE A 577 -11.66 24.71 1.68
C ILE A 577 -11.24 23.35 1.05
N PHE A 578 -12.11 22.33 1.11
CA PHE A 578 -11.86 20.97 0.61
C PHE A 578 -12.08 20.84 -0.89
N GLY A 579 -12.77 21.78 -1.49
CA GLY A 579 -13.10 21.76 -2.92
C GLY A 579 -14.41 22.47 -3.23
N SER A 580 -14.93 22.18 -4.43
CA SER A 580 -16.16 22.77 -4.92
C SER A 580 -17.04 21.76 -5.63
N TYR A 581 -18.33 22.03 -5.65
CA TYR A 581 -19.32 21.26 -6.40
C TYR A 581 -20.32 22.21 -7.05
N SER A 582 -20.70 21.90 -8.28
CA SER A 582 -21.83 22.55 -8.93
C SER A 582 -22.63 21.55 -9.73
N SER A 583 -23.94 21.67 -9.70
CA SER A 583 -24.83 20.98 -10.64
C SER A 583 -25.87 21.95 -11.18
N THR A 584 -26.11 21.89 -12.50
CA THR A 584 -27.14 22.67 -13.19
C THR A 584 -28.02 21.75 -14.00
N ILE A 585 -29.33 22.07 -14.02
CA ILE A 585 -30.33 21.31 -14.72
C ILE A 585 -31.14 22.27 -15.57
N GLN A 586 -31.19 22.04 -16.88
CA GLN A 586 -31.92 22.84 -17.84
C GLN A 586 -32.86 21.95 -18.63
N LEU A 587 -34.12 22.38 -18.81
CA LEU A 587 -35.11 21.70 -19.63
C LEU A 587 -35.51 22.61 -20.80
N GLU A 588 -35.25 22.14 -22.02
CA GLU A 588 -35.59 22.80 -23.27
C GLU A 588 -36.47 21.88 -24.11
N GLY A 589 -37.77 22.14 -24.13
CA GLY A 589 -38.71 21.23 -24.76
C GLY A 589 -38.67 19.84 -24.09
N ARG A 590 -38.20 18.83 -24.82
CA ARG A 590 -38.02 17.45 -24.35
C ARG A 590 -36.58 17.13 -23.93
N THR A 591 -35.69 18.08 -24.13
CA THR A 591 -34.26 17.88 -23.85
C THR A 591 -33.94 18.38 -22.46
N LEU A 592 -33.50 17.46 -21.58
CA LEU A 592 -33.05 17.78 -20.24
C LEU A 592 -31.52 17.66 -20.20
N ILE A 593 -30.86 18.76 -19.88
CA ILE A 593 -29.40 18.85 -19.81
C ILE A 593 -29.00 18.91 -18.34
N TYR A 594 -28.25 17.93 -17.88
CA TYR A 594 -27.64 17.89 -16.56
C TYR A 594 -26.13 18.09 -16.70
N LYS A 595 -25.59 19.09 -16.01
CA LYS A 595 -24.15 19.33 -15.93
C LYS A 595 -23.73 19.28 -14.47
N ARG A 596 -22.65 18.58 -14.19
CA ARG A 596 -22.03 18.42 -12.88
C ARG A 596 -20.54 18.70 -12.96
N LYS A 597 -20.03 19.41 -11.99
CA LYS A 597 -18.59 19.56 -11.78
C LYS A 597 -18.29 19.40 -10.30
N MET A 598 -17.41 18.46 -9.97
CA MET A 598 -16.88 18.24 -8.63
C MET A 598 -15.36 18.39 -8.67
N SER A 599 -14.81 19.17 -7.76
CA SER A 599 -13.38 19.29 -7.54
C SER A 599 -13.08 19.02 -6.07
N LEU A 600 -12.27 17.99 -5.77
CA LEU A 600 -11.79 17.66 -4.44
C LEU A 600 -10.30 18.02 -4.35
N LYS A 601 -9.89 18.77 -3.34
CA LYS A 601 -8.49 19.14 -3.13
C LYS A 601 -7.79 18.12 -2.24
N ASP A 602 -6.57 17.72 -2.61
CA ASP A 602 -5.69 16.96 -1.73
C ASP A 602 -5.18 17.83 -0.57
N GLY A 603 -4.85 17.16 0.52
CA GLY A 603 -4.27 17.84 1.68
C GLY A 603 -4.52 17.14 3.01
N THR A 604 -3.93 17.72 4.03
CA THR A 604 -4.10 17.27 5.42
C THR A 604 -4.79 18.39 6.21
N TYR A 605 -5.94 18.08 6.78
CA TYR A 605 -6.77 19.04 7.51
C TYR A 605 -6.85 18.63 9.01
N PRO A 606 -7.03 19.60 9.93
CA PRO A 606 -7.23 19.31 11.36
C PRO A 606 -8.40 18.36 11.62
N ALA A 607 -8.34 17.58 12.71
CA ALA A 607 -9.38 16.62 13.08
C ALA A 607 -10.76 17.29 13.26
N GLU A 608 -10.77 18.51 13.79
CA GLU A 608 -11.97 19.32 14.07
C GLU A 608 -12.74 19.66 12.79
N GLN A 609 -12.05 19.76 11.65
CA GLN A 609 -12.65 20.07 10.35
C GLN A 609 -13.35 18.87 9.69
N TYR A 610 -13.27 17.68 10.29
CA TYR A 610 -13.92 16.50 9.73
C TYR A 610 -15.43 16.67 9.56
N ARG A 611 -16.09 17.34 10.48
CA ARG A 611 -17.54 17.60 10.39
C ARG A 611 -17.88 18.41 9.14
N GLU A 612 -17.10 19.47 8.87
CA GLU A 612 -17.28 20.28 7.66
C GLU A 612 -16.97 19.48 6.40
N PHE A 613 -15.91 18.66 6.43
CA PHE A 613 -15.54 17.77 5.34
C PHE A 613 -16.63 16.73 5.05
N SER A 614 -17.14 16.04 6.08
CA SER A 614 -18.20 15.04 5.91
C SER A 614 -19.50 15.68 5.43
N THR A 615 -19.85 16.89 5.91
CA THR A 615 -20.99 17.67 5.42
C THR A 615 -20.82 18.00 3.94
N PHE A 616 -19.65 18.48 3.54
CA PHE A 616 -19.33 18.77 2.13
C PHE A 616 -19.57 17.55 1.23
N ILE A 617 -19.02 16.39 1.57
CA ILE A 617 -19.19 15.16 0.77
C ILE A 617 -20.64 14.67 0.79
N ASN A 618 -21.33 14.73 1.93
CA ASN A 618 -22.71 14.26 2.06
C ASN A 618 -23.71 15.19 1.33
N ASP A 619 -23.47 16.48 1.30
CA ASP A 619 -24.23 17.43 0.50
C ASP A 619 -24.08 17.17 -1.01
N ILE A 620 -22.86 16.80 -1.46
CA ILE A 620 -22.61 16.37 -2.83
C ILE A 620 -23.35 15.08 -3.12
N SER A 621 -23.25 14.07 -2.24
CA SER A 621 -23.96 12.83 -2.39
C SER A 621 -25.48 13.03 -2.50
N ALA A 622 -26.05 13.88 -1.66
CA ALA A 622 -27.47 14.22 -1.73
C ALA A 622 -27.86 14.89 -3.06
N ALA A 623 -27.00 15.77 -3.59
CA ALA A 623 -27.22 16.41 -4.90
C ALA A 623 -27.09 15.41 -6.05
N ASP A 624 -26.12 14.48 -6.00
CA ASP A 624 -25.89 13.43 -7.00
C ASP A 624 -27.06 12.42 -7.09
N HIS A 625 -27.81 12.22 -6.00
CA HIS A 625 -29.00 11.34 -5.94
C HIS A 625 -30.31 12.09 -6.17
N SER A 626 -30.25 13.33 -6.61
CA SER A 626 -31.46 14.10 -6.91
C SER A 626 -32.21 13.55 -8.13
N ARG A 627 -33.55 13.64 -8.11
CA ARG A 627 -34.43 13.04 -9.12
C ARG A 627 -35.32 14.07 -9.79
N VAL A 628 -35.46 13.94 -11.09
CA VAL A 628 -36.55 14.57 -11.84
C VAL A 628 -37.77 13.69 -11.71
N VAL A 629 -38.94 14.31 -11.47
CA VAL A 629 -40.23 13.60 -11.43
C VAL A 629 -41.08 14.08 -12.60
N TYR A 630 -41.60 13.13 -13.38
CA TYR A 630 -42.51 13.40 -14.49
C TYR A 630 -43.59 12.33 -14.54
N LYS A 631 -44.70 12.63 -15.26
CA LYS A 631 -45.74 11.67 -15.59
C LYS A 631 -45.96 11.59 -17.08
N LEU A 632 -46.53 10.48 -17.52
CA LEU A 632 -46.98 10.24 -18.89
C LEU A 632 -48.49 10.14 -18.93
#